data_a8aa191f9587d52a289cc05475de2521
#
_entry.id   a8aa191f9587d52a289cc05475de2521
#
_cell.length_a   1.000
_cell.length_b   1.000
_cell.length_c   1.000
_cell.angle_alpha   90.00
_cell.angle_beta   90.00
_cell.angle_gamma   90.00
#
_symmetry.space_group_name_H-M   'P 1'
#
loop_
_entity.id
_entity.type
_entity.pdbx_description
1 polymer ?
#
loop_
_entity_poly.entity_id
_entity_poly.type
_entity_poly.pdbx_seq_one_letter_code
_entity_poly.pdbx_strand_id
1 'polypeptide(L)'
;MTPAPRLLLLVEDDATLARTLRRSFERRNYRVLHASSLEEVQVLLQTHNPQYAVMDLKLAGQASGLRCVQILHQHNPQALIVVLTGYASIATAVEAVKLGACHYLAKPSNTDDIEAAFGRMQGCAEVALAQRHTSIKTLEWERIHEVLRESDFNISEAARRLGMHRRTLVRKLGKRQLP
;
A
#
# COMPACT_ATOMS: atom_id res chain seq x y z
N MET A 1 19.80 12.21 26.04
CA MET A 1 19.26 13.03 24.92
C MET A 1 18.33 12.16 24.10
N THR A 2 17.04 12.45 24.08
CA THR A 2 16.08 11.73 23.22
C THR A 2 16.41 12.08 21.76
N PRO A 3 16.60 11.12 20.86
CA PRO A 3 16.86 11.41 19.45
C PRO A 3 15.69 12.21 18.86
N ALA A 4 15.99 13.14 17.97
CA ALA A 4 14.95 13.92 17.28
C ALA A 4 13.95 12.96 16.58
N PRO A 5 12.65 13.27 16.60
CA PRO A 5 11.65 12.40 16.00
C PRO A 5 11.86 12.31 14.48
N ARG A 6 11.77 11.10 13.96
CA ARG A 6 11.88 10.81 12.52
C ARG A 6 10.64 11.31 11.80
N LEU A 7 10.79 12.10 10.76
CA LEU A 7 9.66 12.65 10.00
C LEU A 7 9.15 11.64 8.98
N LEU A 8 7.88 11.26 9.10
CA LEU A 8 7.19 10.29 8.24
C LEU A 8 5.99 10.93 7.56
N LEU A 9 5.89 10.76 6.25
CA LEU A 9 4.70 11.10 5.46
C LEU A 9 3.84 9.85 5.29
N LEU A 10 2.61 9.90 5.79
CA LEU A 10 1.59 8.86 5.62
C LEU A 10 0.56 9.34 4.58
N VAL A 11 0.45 8.63 3.47
CA VAL A 11 -0.52 8.92 2.40
C VAL A 11 -1.56 7.79 2.37
N GLU A 12 -2.76 8.08 2.85
CA GLU A 12 -3.85 7.11 3.01
C GLU A 12 -5.19 7.86 3.05
N ASP A 13 -6.15 7.46 2.22
CA ASP A 13 -7.48 8.08 2.16
C ASP A 13 -8.50 7.44 3.12
N ASP A 14 -8.26 6.21 3.59
CA ASP A 14 -9.03 5.63 4.68
C ASP A 14 -8.64 6.28 6.02
N ALA A 15 -9.51 7.15 6.53
CA ALA A 15 -9.29 7.87 7.78
C ALA A 15 -9.12 6.96 9.01
N THR A 16 -9.71 5.76 9.01
CA THR A 16 -9.59 4.79 10.11
C THR A 16 -8.23 4.13 10.10
N LEU A 17 -7.78 3.68 8.94
CA LEU A 17 -6.46 3.08 8.76
C LEU A 17 -5.36 4.14 9.01
N ALA A 18 -5.50 5.33 8.43
CA ALA A 18 -4.58 6.44 8.63
C ALA A 18 -4.39 6.79 10.13
N ARG A 19 -5.50 6.88 10.88
CA ARG A 19 -5.46 7.14 12.33
C ARG A 19 -4.75 6.02 13.09
N THR A 20 -4.98 4.78 12.72
CA THR A 20 -4.38 3.60 13.37
C THR A 20 -2.87 3.57 13.14
N LEU A 21 -2.44 3.71 11.88
CA LEU A 21 -1.02 3.75 11.51
C LEU A 21 -0.31 4.95 12.15
N ARG A 22 -0.92 6.14 12.08
CA ARG A 22 -0.38 7.35 12.71
C ARG A 22 -0.08 7.13 14.18
N ARG A 23 -1.05 6.67 14.98
CA ARG A 23 -0.87 6.41 16.42
C ARG A 23 0.23 5.39 16.67
N SER A 24 0.34 4.37 15.83
CA SER A 24 1.34 3.34 15.98
C SER A 24 2.76 3.87 15.70
N PHE A 25 2.93 4.71 14.67
CA PHE A 25 4.20 5.35 14.35
C PHE A 25 4.59 6.43 15.38
N GLU A 26 3.63 7.23 15.87
CA GLU A 26 3.90 8.24 16.91
C GLU A 26 4.45 7.60 18.20
N ARG A 27 3.95 6.40 18.59
CA ARG A 27 4.49 5.61 19.71
C ARG A 27 5.93 5.13 19.49
N ARG A 28 6.40 5.09 18.25
CA ARG A 28 7.75 4.68 17.83
C ARG A 28 8.67 5.86 17.53
N ASN A 29 8.36 7.01 18.09
CA ASN A 29 9.13 8.26 17.91
C ASN A 29 9.19 8.76 16.47
N TYR A 30 8.10 8.57 15.69
CA TYR A 30 7.90 9.28 14.43
C TYR A 30 7.01 10.51 14.64
N ARG A 31 7.36 11.60 13.96
CA ARG A 31 6.44 12.71 13.71
C ARG A 31 5.72 12.43 12.40
N VAL A 32 4.42 12.20 12.44
CA VAL A 32 3.64 11.78 11.28
C VAL A 32 2.92 12.98 10.65
N LEU A 33 3.22 13.24 9.38
CA LEU A 33 2.41 14.08 8.49
C LEU A 33 1.43 13.16 7.77
N HIS A 34 0.17 13.56 7.67
CA HIS A 34 -0.86 12.80 6.96
C HIS A 34 -1.39 13.58 5.77
N ALA A 35 -1.54 12.88 4.65
CA ALA A 35 -2.20 13.37 3.44
C ALA A 35 -3.19 12.32 2.95
N SER A 36 -4.35 12.75 2.49
CA SER A 36 -5.39 11.90 1.90
C SER A 36 -5.43 11.98 0.37
N SER A 37 -4.69 12.92 -0.22
CA SER A 37 -4.66 13.17 -1.65
C SER A 37 -3.29 13.64 -2.14
N LEU A 38 -3.11 13.63 -3.47
CA LEU A 38 -1.90 14.12 -4.12
C LEU A 38 -1.66 15.62 -3.84
N GLU A 39 -2.72 16.41 -3.83
CA GLU A 39 -2.67 17.85 -3.59
C GLU A 39 -2.15 18.14 -2.19
N GLU A 40 -2.63 17.41 -1.19
CA GLU A 40 -2.16 17.53 0.19
C GLU A 40 -0.69 17.13 0.31
N VAL A 41 -0.24 16.08 -0.38
CA VAL A 41 1.18 15.71 -0.45
C VAL A 41 2.01 16.86 -0.97
N GLN A 42 1.61 17.49 -2.08
CA GLN A 42 2.33 18.62 -2.68
C GLN A 42 2.42 19.82 -1.72
N VAL A 43 1.35 20.14 -1.00
CA VAL A 43 1.34 21.22 -0.01
C VAL A 43 2.30 20.91 1.14
N LEU A 44 2.27 19.70 1.69
CA LEU A 44 3.14 19.30 2.79
C LEU A 44 4.62 19.32 2.39
N LEU A 45 4.97 18.94 1.18
CA LEU A 45 6.34 18.95 0.69
C LEU A 45 6.92 20.37 0.47
N GLN A 46 6.08 21.41 0.39
CA GLN A 46 6.58 22.78 0.31
C GLN A 46 7.32 23.24 1.59
N THR A 47 6.96 22.66 2.74
CA THR A 47 7.47 23.09 4.05
C THR A 47 8.14 21.97 4.85
N HIS A 48 8.05 20.73 4.38
CA HIS A 48 8.58 19.56 5.08
C HIS A 48 9.43 18.69 4.15
N ASN A 49 10.46 18.06 4.73
CA ASN A 49 11.32 17.10 4.03
C ASN A 49 11.29 15.74 4.75
N PRO A 50 10.28 14.89 4.51
CA PRO A 50 10.16 13.61 5.18
C PRO A 50 11.25 12.64 4.73
N GLN A 51 11.85 11.93 5.72
CA GLN A 51 12.84 10.89 5.49
C GLN A 51 12.20 9.52 5.29
N TYR A 52 10.97 9.35 5.73
CA TYR A 52 10.21 8.11 5.65
C TYR A 52 8.85 8.39 5.04
N ALA A 53 8.33 7.45 4.25
CA ALA A 53 6.97 7.55 3.75
C ALA A 53 6.29 6.18 3.68
N VAL A 54 5.00 6.19 3.97
CA VAL A 54 4.08 5.07 3.77
C VAL A 54 2.97 5.55 2.86
N MET A 55 2.79 4.90 1.71
CA MET A 55 1.86 5.35 0.68
C MET A 55 0.92 4.26 0.24
N ASP A 56 -0.39 4.50 0.29
CA ASP A 56 -1.34 3.68 -0.46
C ASP A 56 -1.27 4.02 -1.95
N LEU A 57 -1.36 3.01 -2.79
CA LEU A 57 -1.45 3.20 -4.24
C LEU A 57 -2.85 3.62 -4.69
N LYS A 58 -3.86 3.24 -3.92
CA LYS A 58 -5.24 3.52 -4.25
C LYS A 58 -5.76 4.64 -3.37
N LEU A 59 -5.64 5.85 -3.88
CA LEU A 59 -6.23 7.05 -3.28
C LEU A 59 -7.59 7.37 -3.92
N ALA A 60 -8.48 8.02 -3.18
CA ALA A 60 -9.73 8.53 -3.72
C ALA A 60 -9.46 9.53 -4.86
N GLY A 61 -10.17 9.38 -5.97
CA GLY A 61 -10.01 10.20 -7.17
C GLY A 61 -9.16 9.56 -8.27
N GLN A 62 -8.71 10.37 -9.22
CA GLN A 62 -7.93 9.90 -10.39
C GLN A 62 -6.41 9.85 -10.12
N ALA A 63 -5.94 10.40 -9.00
CA ALA A 63 -4.53 10.43 -8.68
C ALA A 63 -4.05 9.06 -8.20
N SER A 64 -3.08 8.49 -8.90
CA SER A 64 -2.42 7.26 -8.48
C SER A 64 -1.43 7.55 -7.35
N GLY A 65 -1.42 6.73 -6.30
CA GLY A 65 -0.38 6.76 -5.27
C GLY A 65 1.04 6.63 -5.83
N LEU A 66 1.21 6.01 -7.02
CA LEU A 66 2.47 6.01 -7.75
C LEU A 66 2.98 7.42 -8.07
N ARG A 67 2.07 8.37 -8.33
CA ARG A 67 2.45 9.77 -8.55
C ARG A 67 2.98 10.40 -7.27
N CYS A 68 2.42 10.06 -6.11
CA CYS A 68 2.93 10.51 -4.82
C CYS A 68 4.34 9.97 -4.56
N VAL A 69 4.61 8.69 -4.89
CA VAL A 69 5.95 8.09 -4.82
C VAL A 69 6.94 8.88 -5.66
N GLN A 70 6.61 9.14 -6.93
CA GLN A 70 7.48 9.87 -7.85
C GLN A 70 7.81 11.28 -7.34
N ILE A 71 6.78 12.02 -6.89
CA ILE A 71 6.97 13.40 -6.41
C ILE A 71 7.83 13.44 -5.16
N LEU A 72 7.59 12.54 -4.19
CA LEU A 72 8.42 12.51 -2.98
C LEU A 72 9.86 12.11 -3.31
N HIS A 73 10.06 11.10 -4.17
CA HIS A 73 11.42 10.68 -4.55
C HIS A 73 12.18 11.79 -5.29
N GLN A 74 11.51 12.57 -6.14
CA GLN A 74 12.09 13.76 -6.77
C GLN A 74 12.43 14.86 -5.75
N HIS A 75 11.59 15.03 -4.73
CA HIS A 75 11.79 16.02 -3.66
C HIS A 75 12.92 15.61 -2.69
N ASN A 76 12.95 14.34 -2.30
CA ASN A 76 13.98 13.75 -1.43
C ASN A 76 14.38 12.37 -1.93
N PRO A 77 15.44 12.25 -2.74
CA PRO A 77 15.91 10.96 -3.26
C PRO A 77 16.39 9.96 -2.18
N GLN A 78 16.66 10.45 -0.96
CA GLN A 78 17.08 9.61 0.16
C GLN A 78 15.91 9.14 1.02
N ALA A 79 14.69 9.56 0.72
CA ALA A 79 13.52 9.15 1.46
C ALA A 79 13.26 7.64 1.29
N LEU A 80 13.02 6.95 2.38
CA LEU A 80 12.63 5.55 2.39
C LEU A 80 11.11 5.45 2.22
N ILE A 81 10.67 5.03 1.03
CA ILE A 81 9.28 5.01 0.64
C ILE A 81 8.78 3.56 0.60
N VAL A 82 7.86 3.22 1.49
CA VAL A 82 7.17 1.93 1.52
C VAL A 82 5.77 2.10 0.96
N VAL A 83 5.44 1.29 -0.04
CA VAL A 83 4.10 1.27 -0.63
C VAL A 83 3.26 0.19 0.03
N LEU A 84 2.07 0.57 0.52
CA LEU A 84 1.04 -0.35 1.00
C LEU A 84 -0.09 -0.44 -0.01
N THR A 85 -0.56 -1.63 -0.32
CA THR A 85 -1.69 -1.77 -1.25
C THR A 85 -2.53 -3.01 -0.97
N GLY A 86 -3.83 -2.88 -1.14
CA GLY A 86 -4.75 -4.02 -1.17
C GLY A 86 -4.68 -4.83 -2.47
N TYR A 87 -3.94 -4.35 -3.46
CA TYR A 87 -3.83 -4.93 -4.80
C TYR A 87 -2.38 -5.13 -5.19
N ALA A 88 -1.83 -6.27 -4.80
CA ALA A 88 -0.48 -6.66 -5.14
C ALA A 88 -0.41 -7.25 -6.56
N SER A 89 -0.27 -6.41 -7.60
CA SER A 89 0.18 -6.91 -8.90
C SER A 89 1.69 -6.77 -9.01
N ILE A 90 2.35 -7.76 -9.60
CA ILE A 90 3.80 -7.72 -9.86
C ILE A 90 4.15 -6.49 -10.71
N ALA A 91 3.33 -6.17 -11.71
CA ALA A 91 3.54 -5.00 -12.57
C ALA A 91 3.54 -3.69 -11.78
N THR A 92 2.58 -3.50 -10.88
CA THR A 92 2.48 -2.30 -10.05
C THR A 92 3.61 -2.20 -9.03
N ALA A 93 4.06 -3.34 -8.47
CA ALA A 93 5.21 -3.37 -7.57
C ALA A 93 6.50 -2.96 -8.29
N VAL A 94 6.74 -3.49 -9.49
CA VAL A 94 7.90 -3.12 -10.32
C VAL A 94 7.86 -1.65 -10.69
N GLU A 95 6.70 -1.10 -11.01
CA GLU A 95 6.53 0.31 -11.34
C GLU A 95 6.80 1.21 -10.12
N ALA A 96 6.27 0.86 -8.95
CA ALA A 96 6.52 1.58 -7.70
C ALA A 96 8.03 1.65 -7.38
N VAL A 97 8.76 0.52 -7.52
CA VAL A 97 10.21 0.47 -7.30
C VAL A 97 10.97 1.33 -8.31
N LYS A 98 10.59 1.31 -9.60
CA LYS A 98 11.20 2.18 -10.63
C LYS A 98 10.99 3.66 -10.35
N LEU A 99 9.89 4.03 -9.69
CA LEU A 99 9.57 5.41 -9.32
C LEU A 99 10.23 5.86 -8.00
N GLY A 100 10.95 4.96 -7.31
CA GLY A 100 11.72 5.29 -6.11
C GLY A 100 11.18 4.70 -4.81
N ALA A 101 10.18 3.81 -4.85
CA ALA A 101 9.79 3.06 -3.66
C ALA A 101 10.88 2.07 -3.28
N CYS A 102 11.26 2.06 -2.00
CA CYS A 102 12.25 1.11 -1.48
C CYS A 102 11.64 -0.26 -1.20
N HIS A 103 10.34 -0.33 -0.93
CA HIS A 103 9.66 -1.58 -0.64
C HIS A 103 8.16 -1.51 -0.95
N TYR A 104 7.57 -2.69 -1.12
CA TYR A 104 6.16 -2.87 -1.46
C TYR A 104 5.57 -3.95 -0.56
N LEU A 105 4.48 -3.63 0.15
CA LEU A 105 3.82 -4.52 1.09
C LEU A 105 2.33 -4.64 0.74
N ALA A 106 1.83 -5.87 0.82
CA ALA A 106 0.39 -6.11 0.67
C ALA A 106 -0.35 -5.79 1.98
N LYS A 107 -1.48 -5.10 1.90
CA LYS A 107 -2.42 -4.94 3.02
C LYS A 107 -3.11 -6.28 3.32
N PRO A 108 -3.32 -6.70 4.56
CA PRO A 108 -2.99 -5.98 5.79
C PRO A 108 -1.52 -6.13 6.18
N SER A 109 -0.84 -5.01 6.49
CA SER A 109 0.51 -5.00 7.05
C SER A 109 0.49 -4.23 8.36
N ASN A 110 1.25 -4.71 9.34
CA ASN A 110 1.41 -4.02 10.61
C ASN A 110 2.60 -3.05 10.56
N THR A 111 2.71 -2.21 11.58
CA THR A 111 3.77 -1.19 11.66
C THR A 111 5.16 -1.81 11.79
N ASP A 112 5.30 -3.01 12.39
CA ASP A 112 6.59 -3.69 12.53
C ASP A 112 7.09 -4.16 11.16
N ASP A 113 6.20 -4.67 10.30
CA ASP A 113 6.52 -5.04 8.91
C ASP A 113 7.00 -3.82 8.10
N ILE A 114 6.37 -2.66 8.31
CA ILE A 114 6.71 -1.43 7.61
C ILE A 114 8.07 -0.90 8.09
N GLU A 115 8.34 -0.90 9.41
CA GLU A 115 9.64 -0.50 9.95
C GLU A 115 10.76 -1.45 9.50
N ALA A 116 10.50 -2.75 9.47
CA ALA A 116 11.45 -3.72 8.93
C ALA A 116 11.74 -3.46 7.44
N ALA A 117 10.75 -3.00 6.68
CA ALA A 117 10.93 -2.63 5.27
C ALA A 117 11.84 -1.39 5.13
N PHE A 118 11.73 -0.38 6.00
CA PHE A 118 12.66 0.74 6.03
C PHE A 118 14.10 0.31 6.37
N GLY A 119 14.27 -0.64 7.29
CA GLY A 119 15.59 -1.12 7.72
C GLY A 119 16.33 -1.95 6.69
N ARG A 120 15.64 -2.63 5.80
CA ARG A 120 16.26 -3.52 4.79
C ARG A 120 17.07 -2.78 3.73
N MET A 121 16.83 -1.49 3.51
CA MET A 121 17.60 -0.69 2.55
C MET A 121 18.95 -0.21 3.06
N GLN A 122 19.24 -0.32 4.35
CA GLN A 122 20.57 0.02 4.87
C GLN A 122 21.63 -1.07 4.62
N GLY A 123 21.28 -2.19 3.98
CA GLY A 123 22.22 -3.30 3.91
C GLY A 123 22.06 -4.38 2.86
N CYS A 124 21.23 -4.30 1.81
CA CYS A 124 21.33 -5.29 0.72
C CYS A 124 20.51 -4.94 -0.52
N ALA A 125 21.16 -5.01 -1.68
CA ALA A 125 20.54 -5.01 -3.01
C ALA A 125 19.91 -6.38 -3.34
N GLU A 126 19.30 -7.05 -2.37
CA GLU A 126 18.47 -8.21 -2.61
C GLU A 126 17.00 -7.78 -2.49
N VAL A 127 16.36 -7.65 -3.64
CA VAL A 127 14.90 -7.61 -3.73
C VAL A 127 14.39 -8.97 -3.24
N ALA A 128 14.35 -9.14 -1.92
CA ALA A 128 13.55 -10.18 -1.33
C ALA A 128 12.09 -9.76 -1.60
N LEU A 129 11.52 -10.25 -2.71
CA LEU A 129 10.10 -10.50 -2.78
C LEU A 129 9.81 -11.28 -1.49
N ALA A 130 9.31 -10.57 -0.48
CA ALA A 130 8.92 -11.22 0.76
C ALA A 130 7.84 -12.23 0.36
N GLN A 131 8.30 -13.46 0.15
CA GLN A 131 7.45 -14.63 0.07
C GLN A 131 6.84 -14.83 1.48
N ARG A 132 5.95 -13.94 1.88
CA ARG A 132 4.81 -14.46 2.62
C ARG A 132 4.16 -15.40 1.64
N HIS A 133 4.09 -16.67 1.98
CA HIS A 133 3.30 -17.63 1.26
C HIS A 133 1.92 -17.02 1.07
N THR A 134 1.76 -16.28 -0.03
CA THR A 134 0.45 -15.83 -0.47
C THR A 134 -0.25 -17.12 -0.79
N SER A 135 -1.09 -17.56 0.11
CA SER A 135 -1.76 -18.84 -0.07
C SER A 135 -2.46 -18.76 -1.42
N ILE A 136 -2.47 -19.84 -2.18
CA ILE A 136 -3.20 -19.95 -3.46
C ILE A 136 -4.62 -19.38 -3.32
N LYS A 137 -5.22 -19.50 -2.11
CA LYS A 137 -6.50 -18.91 -1.73
C LYS A 137 -6.51 -17.38 -1.70
N THR A 138 -5.40 -16.72 -1.40
CA THR A 138 -5.30 -15.25 -1.39
C THR A 138 -5.18 -14.71 -2.81
N LEU A 139 -4.37 -15.33 -3.66
CA LEU A 139 -4.24 -14.99 -5.09
C LEU A 139 -5.57 -15.22 -5.84
N GLU A 140 -6.24 -16.33 -5.55
CA GLU A 140 -7.55 -16.61 -6.11
C GLU A 140 -8.60 -15.57 -5.69
N TRP A 141 -8.55 -15.13 -4.43
CA TRP A 141 -9.45 -14.11 -3.90
C TRP A 141 -9.20 -12.74 -4.52
N GLU A 142 -7.96 -12.34 -4.68
CA GLU A 142 -7.57 -11.10 -5.37
C GLU A 142 -8.08 -11.08 -6.80
N ARG A 143 -7.89 -12.18 -7.53
CA ARG A 143 -8.38 -12.31 -8.91
C ARG A 143 -9.91 -12.26 -8.99
N ILE A 144 -10.61 -12.85 -8.04
CA ILE A 144 -12.08 -12.79 -7.97
C ILE A 144 -12.54 -11.34 -7.81
N HIS A 145 -11.92 -10.57 -6.91
CA HIS A 145 -12.29 -9.18 -6.67
C HIS A 145 -11.95 -8.24 -7.83
N GLU A 146 -10.84 -8.47 -8.52
CA GLU A 146 -10.46 -7.74 -9.73
C GLU A 146 -11.53 -7.90 -10.81
N VAL A 147 -11.86 -9.14 -11.14
CA VAL A 147 -12.84 -9.45 -12.19
C VAL A 147 -14.25 -9.01 -11.81
N LEU A 148 -14.64 -9.07 -10.53
CA LEU A 148 -15.93 -8.55 -10.08
C LEU A 148 -16.07 -7.05 -10.34
N ARG A 149 -15.00 -6.27 -10.10
CA ARG A 149 -15.01 -4.82 -10.39
C ARG A 149 -15.04 -4.51 -11.88
N GLU A 150 -14.23 -5.21 -12.67
CA GLU A 150 -14.25 -5.08 -14.13
C GLU A 150 -15.61 -5.44 -14.74
N SER A 151 -16.43 -6.18 -14.01
CA SER A 151 -17.77 -6.62 -14.40
C SER A 151 -18.88 -5.81 -13.71
N ASP A 152 -18.59 -4.64 -13.13
CA ASP A 152 -19.54 -3.84 -12.36
C ASP A 152 -20.32 -4.65 -11.32
N PHE A 153 -19.61 -5.54 -10.60
CA PHE A 153 -20.17 -6.49 -9.63
C PHE A 153 -21.23 -7.46 -10.20
N ASN A 154 -21.28 -7.63 -11.50
CA ASN A 154 -22.11 -8.64 -12.14
C ASN A 154 -21.52 -10.04 -11.92
N ILE A 155 -22.08 -10.77 -10.94
CA ILE A 155 -21.59 -12.10 -10.51
C ILE A 155 -21.60 -13.12 -11.66
N SER A 156 -22.58 -13.04 -12.58
CA SER A 156 -22.69 -13.97 -13.70
C SER A 156 -21.57 -13.75 -14.73
N GLU A 157 -21.31 -12.50 -15.06
CA GLU A 157 -20.24 -12.09 -15.96
C GLU A 157 -18.85 -12.37 -15.36
N ALA A 158 -18.67 -12.02 -14.08
CA ALA A 158 -17.44 -12.31 -13.36
C ALA A 158 -17.13 -13.82 -13.31
N ALA A 159 -18.14 -14.66 -13.04
CA ALA A 159 -17.96 -16.12 -13.03
C ALA A 159 -17.54 -16.64 -14.42
N ARG A 160 -18.15 -16.12 -15.50
CA ARG A 160 -17.78 -16.46 -16.88
C ARG A 160 -16.33 -16.10 -17.18
N ARG A 161 -15.89 -14.89 -16.84
CA ARG A 161 -14.50 -14.43 -17.04
C ARG A 161 -13.49 -15.19 -16.21
N LEU A 162 -13.88 -15.64 -15.02
CA LEU A 162 -13.05 -16.46 -14.14
C LEU A 162 -13.03 -17.95 -14.50
N GLY A 163 -13.79 -18.37 -15.52
CA GLY A 163 -13.89 -19.78 -15.91
C GLY A 163 -14.52 -20.67 -14.84
N MET A 164 -15.37 -20.12 -13.96
CA MET A 164 -16.00 -20.88 -12.88
C MET A 164 -17.52 -20.77 -12.90
N HIS A 165 -18.19 -21.77 -12.30
CA HIS A 165 -19.64 -21.73 -12.19
C HIS A 165 -20.12 -20.63 -11.25
N ARG A 166 -21.20 -19.88 -11.59
CA ARG A 166 -21.78 -18.81 -10.78
C ARG A 166 -21.98 -19.21 -9.31
N ARG A 167 -22.50 -20.43 -9.07
CA ARG A 167 -22.71 -20.97 -7.71
C ARG A 167 -21.39 -21.12 -6.92
N THR A 168 -20.30 -21.44 -7.60
CA THR A 168 -18.96 -21.54 -6.99
C THR A 168 -18.46 -20.16 -6.56
N LEU A 169 -18.65 -19.15 -7.41
CA LEU A 169 -18.26 -17.77 -7.09
C LEU A 169 -19.05 -17.22 -5.90
N VAL A 170 -20.38 -17.40 -5.88
CA VAL A 170 -21.25 -16.98 -4.76
C VAL A 170 -20.81 -17.65 -3.44
N ARG A 171 -20.53 -18.96 -3.47
CA ARG A 171 -20.06 -19.69 -2.28
C ARG A 171 -18.70 -19.18 -1.79
N LYS A 172 -17.80 -18.80 -2.69
CA LYS A 172 -16.50 -18.25 -2.34
C LYS A 172 -16.64 -16.86 -1.72
N LEU A 173 -17.52 -16.01 -2.26
CA LEU A 173 -17.82 -14.68 -1.71
C LEU A 173 -18.48 -14.76 -0.33
N GLY A 174 -19.40 -15.72 -0.11
CA GLY A 174 -20.08 -15.89 1.17
C GLY A 174 -19.23 -16.47 2.32
N LYS A 175 -18.13 -17.17 2.00
CA LYS A 175 -17.28 -17.80 3.05
C LYS A 175 -16.42 -16.82 3.88
N ARG A 176 -16.37 -15.54 3.55
CA ARG A 176 -15.58 -14.51 4.26
C ARG A 176 -16.42 -13.37 4.85
N GLN A 177 -17.74 -13.56 4.97
CA GLN A 177 -18.64 -12.63 5.68
C GLN A 177 -18.94 -13.11 7.13
N LEU A 178 -17.99 -13.75 7.84
CA LEU A 178 -18.13 -14.12 9.26
C LEU A 178 -16.82 -13.86 9.99
N PRO A 179 -16.96 -13.50 11.28
CA PRO A 179 -16.90 -12.14 11.87
C PRO A 179 -15.49 -11.69 12.10
#